data_e319a2e67a25d057946bf886a0de7a0b
#
_entry.id   e319a2e67a25d057946bf886a0de7a0b
#
_cell.length_a   1.000
_cell.length_b   1.000
_cell.length_c   1.000
_cell.angle_alpha   90.00
_cell.angle_beta   90.00
_cell.angle_gamma   90.00
#
_symmetry.space_group_name_H-M   'P 1'
#
loop_
_entity.id
_entity.type
_entity.pdbx_description
1 polymer ?
#
loop_
_entity_poly.entity_id
_entity_poly.type
_entity_poly.pdbx_seq_one_letter_code
_entity_poly.pdbx_strand_id
1 'polypeptide(L)'
;MSQFFYVHPENPQTRLINQAVAIIRNGGVVVYPTDSGYALGCQLENKQALERICQIRRIDDKHNFTLLCRDLSEISLYARVDNTAFRLLKNNTPGPYTFIFKGTKEVPRRLMNAKRKTIGIRVPDNQIALDLLEALGEPLMSTSLILPGSDVTESDPEDIRDKLEHAVDVILNGGYLGEQPTTVIDFSDEDPVVARVGSGDPAPFE
;
A
#
# COMPACT_ATOMS: atom_id res chain seq x y z
N MET A 1 -4.44 0.77 -22.81
CA MET A 1 -4.17 2.14 -22.32
C MET A 1 -4.92 2.36 -21.02
N SER A 2 -4.28 2.92 -20.02
CA SER A 2 -4.88 3.13 -18.72
C SER A 2 -5.90 4.29 -18.74
N GLN A 3 -6.87 4.22 -17.82
CA GLN A 3 -7.67 5.39 -17.44
C GLN A 3 -6.81 6.31 -16.58
N PHE A 4 -6.99 7.62 -16.75
CA PHE A 4 -6.28 8.62 -15.97
C PHE A 4 -7.29 9.59 -15.37
N PHE A 5 -7.46 9.56 -14.05
CA PHE A 5 -8.47 10.33 -13.35
C PHE A 5 -7.85 11.45 -12.52
N TYR A 6 -8.32 12.66 -12.71
CA TYR A 6 -8.01 13.79 -11.84
C TYR A 6 -8.92 13.74 -10.62
N VAL A 7 -8.40 13.28 -9.49
CA VAL A 7 -9.17 13.07 -8.25
C VAL A 7 -8.84 14.20 -7.27
N HIS A 8 -9.88 14.84 -6.74
CA HIS A 8 -9.71 15.90 -5.75
C HIS A 8 -9.07 15.32 -4.47
N PRO A 9 -7.93 15.86 -4.00
CA PRO A 9 -7.19 15.25 -2.90
C PRO A 9 -7.91 15.29 -1.55
N GLU A 10 -8.78 16.28 -1.31
CA GLU A 10 -9.51 16.44 -0.04
C GLU A 10 -10.97 15.95 -0.12
N ASN A 11 -11.57 16.03 -1.30
CA ASN A 11 -12.94 15.60 -1.56
C ASN A 11 -13.00 14.74 -2.82
N PRO A 12 -12.51 13.48 -2.76
CA PRO A 12 -12.51 12.61 -3.92
C PRO A 12 -13.90 12.42 -4.49
N GLN A 13 -14.01 12.50 -5.82
CA GLN A 13 -15.29 12.33 -6.52
C GLN A 13 -15.72 10.86 -6.43
N THR A 14 -16.85 10.60 -5.80
CA THR A 14 -17.39 9.26 -5.59
C THR A 14 -17.49 8.46 -6.90
N ARG A 15 -17.88 9.10 -7.98
CA ARG A 15 -17.98 8.48 -9.30
C ARG A 15 -16.62 7.92 -9.76
N LEU A 16 -15.54 8.69 -9.61
CA LEU A 16 -14.21 8.26 -10.02
C LEU A 16 -13.66 7.15 -9.12
N ILE A 17 -13.90 7.25 -7.82
CA ILE A 17 -13.54 6.19 -6.86
C ILE A 17 -14.25 4.88 -7.21
N ASN A 18 -15.55 4.93 -7.50
CA ASN A 18 -16.33 3.74 -7.86
C ASN A 18 -15.87 3.13 -9.19
N GLN A 19 -15.46 3.95 -10.16
CA GLN A 19 -14.89 3.45 -11.41
C GLN A 19 -13.54 2.75 -11.17
N ALA A 20 -12.69 3.30 -10.31
CA ALA A 20 -11.43 2.67 -9.95
C ALA A 20 -11.64 1.32 -9.23
N VAL A 21 -12.60 1.27 -8.30
CA VAL A 21 -12.98 0.03 -7.61
C VAL A 21 -13.46 -1.05 -8.59
N ALA A 22 -14.28 -0.68 -9.56
CA ALA A 22 -14.73 -1.62 -10.59
C ALA A 22 -13.56 -2.19 -11.39
N ILE A 23 -12.59 -1.37 -11.75
CA ILE A 23 -11.37 -1.80 -12.45
C ILE A 23 -10.57 -2.77 -11.58
N ILE A 24 -10.38 -2.46 -10.30
CA ILE A 24 -9.66 -3.33 -9.35
C ILE A 24 -10.38 -4.68 -9.21
N ARG A 25 -11.69 -4.69 -9.03
CA ARG A 25 -12.48 -5.93 -8.90
C ARG A 25 -12.45 -6.80 -10.14
N ASN A 26 -12.22 -6.21 -11.31
CA ASN A 26 -12.04 -6.94 -12.57
C ASN A 26 -10.58 -7.37 -12.82
N GLY A 27 -9.74 -7.31 -11.80
CA GLY A 27 -8.35 -7.76 -11.87
C GLY A 27 -7.36 -6.69 -12.34
N GLY A 28 -7.75 -5.42 -12.30
CA GLY A 28 -6.89 -4.31 -12.71
C GLY A 28 -5.82 -3.96 -11.70
N VAL A 29 -4.77 -3.31 -12.21
CA VAL A 29 -3.70 -2.70 -11.43
C VAL A 29 -3.95 -1.21 -11.34
N VAL A 30 -3.96 -0.66 -10.14
CA VAL A 30 -4.17 0.77 -9.86
C VAL A 30 -2.88 1.43 -9.38
N VAL A 31 -2.66 2.66 -9.87
CA VAL A 31 -1.70 3.60 -9.27
C VAL A 31 -2.50 4.61 -8.47
N TYR A 32 -2.15 4.81 -7.23
CA TYR A 32 -2.89 5.69 -6.32
C TYR A 32 -1.95 6.45 -5.38
N PRO A 33 -2.38 7.65 -4.91
CA PRO A 33 -1.56 8.46 -4.00
C PRO A 33 -1.63 7.94 -2.57
N THR A 34 -0.54 8.12 -1.84
CA THR A 34 -0.45 7.90 -0.40
C THR A 34 0.24 9.07 0.28
N ASP A 35 0.44 8.98 1.58
CA ASP A 35 1.22 9.93 2.37
C ASP A 35 2.75 9.73 2.26
N SER A 36 3.21 8.83 1.39
CA SER A 36 4.64 8.59 1.13
C SER A 36 4.95 8.41 -0.36
N GLY A 37 4.20 9.08 -1.22
CA GLY A 37 4.30 8.96 -2.68
C GLY A 37 3.26 8.03 -3.27
N TYR A 38 3.36 7.79 -4.56
CA TYR A 38 2.44 6.91 -5.28
C TYR A 38 2.74 5.44 -5.02
N ALA A 39 1.71 4.61 -5.11
CA ALA A 39 1.80 3.16 -4.90
C ALA A 39 1.08 2.42 -6.02
N LEU A 40 1.45 1.16 -6.18
CA LEU A 40 0.75 0.18 -7.02
C LEU A 40 -0.12 -0.71 -6.15
N GLY A 41 -1.31 -1.02 -6.61
CA GLY A 41 -2.21 -1.90 -5.88
C GLY A 41 -3.04 -2.80 -6.78
N CYS A 42 -3.50 -3.90 -6.18
CA CYS A 42 -4.43 -4.84 -6.81
C CYS A 42 -5.22 -5.58 -5.75
N GLN A 43 -6.22 -6.33 -6.18
CA GLN A 43 -7.02 -7.18 -5.31
C GLN A 43 -6.17 -8.31 -4.71
N LEU A 44 -6.41 -8.66 -3.44
CA LEU A 44 -5.60 -9.63 -2.68
C LEU A 44 -5.49 -11.00 -3.36
N GLU A 45 -6.59 -11.48 -3.92
CA GLU A 45 -6.66 -12.83 -4.49
C GLU A 45 -6.25 -12.88 -5.97
N ASN A 46 -5.92 -11.75 -6.58
CA ASN A 46 -5.63 -11.73 -8.01
C ASN A 46 -4.16 -11.99 -8.30
N LYS A 47 -3.83 -13.22 -8.62
CA LYS A 47 -2.47 -13.64 -8.93
C LYS A 47 -1.90 -12.95 -10.17
N GLN A 48 -2.70 -12.79 -11.21
CA GLN A 48 -2.24 -12.17 -12.47
C GLN A 48 -1.91 -10.70 -12.27
N ALA A 49 -2.74 -9.96 -11.53
CA ALA A 49 -2.47 -8.57 -11.21
C ALA A 49 -1.19 -8.42 -10.38
N LEU A 50 -0.98 -9.30 -9.39
CA LEU A 50 0.24 -9.34 -8.59
C LEU A 50 1.48 -9.57 -9.47
N GLU A 51 1.41 -10.51 -10.40
CA GLU A 51 2.49 -10.79 -11.35
C GLU A 51 2.83 -9.57 -12.20
N ARG A 52 1.83 -8.82 -12.67
CA ARG A 52 2.03 -7.57 -13.40
C ARG A 52 2.76 -6.53 -12.56
N ILE A 53 2.39 -6.37 -11.29
CA ILE A 53 3.06 -5.45 -10.37
C ILE A 53 4.52 -5.87 -10.16
N CYS A 54 4.79 -7.16 -9.98
CA CYS A 54 6.15 -7.68 -9.85
C CYS A 54 6.99 -7.39 -11.10
N GLN A 55 6.40 -7.51 -12.28
CA GLN A 55 7.07 -7.17 -13.54
C GLN A 55 7.39 -5.68 -13.66
N ILE A 56 6.45 -4.81 -13.30
CA ILE A 56 6.65 -3.35 -13.33
C ILE A 56 7.81 -2.95 -12.42
N ARG A 57 7.87 -3.49 -11.23
CA ARG A 57 8.89 -3.18 -10.23
C ARG A 57 10.17 -4.00 -10.36
N ARG A 58 10.16 -5.07 -11.16
CA ARG A 58 11.23 -6.06 -11.25
C ARG A 58 11.59 -6.65 -9.88
N ILE A 59 10.58 -7.03 -9.13
CA ILE A 59 10.67 -7.72 -7.84
C ILE A 59 10.18 -9.15 -7.99
N ASP A 60 10.64 -10.02 -7.09
CA ASP A 60 10.25 -11.42 -7.05
C ASP A 60 9.30 -11.72 -5.87
N ASP A 61 8.96 -12.99 -5.70
CA ASP A 61 8.11 -13.47 -4.62
C ASP A 61 8.75 -13.39 -3.22
N LYS A 62 10.02 -13.02 -3.13
CA LYS A 62 10.71 -12.78 -1.86
C LYS A 62 10.51 -11.35 -1.34
N HIS A 63 9.95 -10.48 -2.17
CA HIS A 63 9.63 -9.11 -1.75
C HIS A 63 8.58 -9.13 -0.64
N ASN A 64 8.69 -8.20 0.31
CA ASN A 64 7.71 -8.04 1.37
C ASN A 64 6.54 -7.19 0.85
N PHE A 65 5.40 -7.82 0.61
CA PHE A 65 4.18 -7.11 0.21
C PHE A 65 3.47 -6.52 1.43
N THR A 66 2.63 -5.53 1.18
CA THR A 66 1.90 -4.81 2.21
C THR A 66 0.40 -4.89 1.93
N LEU A 67 -0.38 -5.05 3.00
CA LEU A 67 -1.83 -4.84 2.95
C LEU A 67 -2.12 -3.40 3.35
N LEU A 68 -2.77 -2.67 2.46
CA LEU A 68 -3.26 -1.33 2.74
C LEU A 68 -4.65 -1.45 3.34
N CYS A 69 -4.83 -0.97 4.58
CA CYS A 69 -6.08 -1.06 5.33
C CYS A 69 -6.64 0.34 5.58
N ARG A 70 -7.97 0.47 5.60
CA ARG A 70 -8.63 1.76 5.86
C ARG A 70 -8.51 2.21 7.31
N ASP A 71 -8.44 1.26 8.24
CA ASP A 71 -8.34 1.52 9.69
C ASP A 71 -7.80 0.28 10.42
N LEU A 72 -7.74 0.34 11.75
CA LEU A 72 -7.21 -0.73 12.58
C LEU A 72 -8.18 -1.91 12.76
N SER A 73 -9.47 -1.75 12.45
CA SER A 73 -10.46 -2.81 12.64
C SER A 73 -10.19 -4.03 11.75
N GLU A 74 -9.58 -3.83 10.59
CA GLU A 74 -9.23 -4.90 9.66
C GLU A 74 -7.89 -5.56 10.00
N ILE A 75 -7.01 -4.89 10.73
CA ILE A 75 -5.63 -5.34 10.95
C ILE A 75 -5.58 -6.70 11.66
N SER A 76 -6.39 -6.86 12.72
CA SER A 76 -6.38 -8.10 13.51
C SER A 76 -6.86 -9.33 12.76
N LEU A 77 -7.60 -9.14 11.67
CA LEU A 77 -8.00 -10.25 10.79
C LEU A 77 -6.78 -10.84 10.05
N TYR A 78 -5.84 -10.00 9.65
CA TYR A 78 -4.70 -10.37 8.79
C TYR A 78 -3.39 -10.53 9.53
N ALA A 79 -3.24 -9.88 10.68
CA ALA A 79 -1.98 -9.82 11.44
C ALA A 79 -2.18 -10.19 12.90
N ARG A 80 -1.17 -10.83 13.46
CA ARG A 80 -1.13 -11.15 14.90
C ARG A 80 -0.61 -9.95 15.64
N VAL A 81 -1.52 -9.18 16.24
CA VAL A 81 -1.22 -7.92 16.93
C VAL A 81 -1.54 -8.07 18.41
N ASP A 82 -0.55 -7.96 19.27
CA ASP A 82 -0.77 -7.94 20.71
C ASP A 82 -1.24 -6.55 21.18
N ASN A 83 -1.62 -6.45 22.45
CA ASN A 83 -2.16 -5.21 23.01
C ASN A 83 -1.15 -4.06 23.01
N THR A 84 0.12 -4.33 23.24
CA THR A 84 1.17 -3.31 23.22
C THR A 84 1.37 -2.76 21.80
N ALA A 85 1.50 -3.63 20.83
CA ALA A 85 1.59 -3.25 19.43
C ALA A 85 0.34 -2.47 18.99
N PHE A 86 -0.85 -2.93 19.36
CA PHE A 86 -2.10 -2.26 18.99
C PHE A 86 -2.15 -0.82 19.51
N ARG A 87 -1.71 -0.57 20.72
CA ARG A 87 -1.65 0.79 21.30
C ARG A 87 -0.71 1.70 20.51
N LEU A 88 0.45 1.18 20.12
CA LEU A 88 1.41 1.92 19.30
C LEU A 88 0.82 2.27 17.95
N LEU A 89 0.14 1.32 17.30
CA LEU A 89 -0.51 1.56 16.02
C LEU A 89 -1.63 2.62 16.17
N LYS A 90 -2.45 2.49 17.20
CA LYS A 90 -3.57 3.42 17.45
C LYS A 90 -3.09 4.86 17.60
N ASN A 91 -1.95 5.08 18.22
CA ASN A 91 -1.41 6.42 18.45
C ASN A 91 -0.67 6.98 17.23
N ASN A 92 -0.35 6.16 16.24
CA ASN A 92 0.50 6.54 15.11
C ASN A 92 -0.12 6.27 13.74
N THR A 93 -1.41 5.91 13.68
CA THR A 93 -2.14 5.72 12.43
C THR A 93 -3.37 6.64 12.36
N PRO A 94 -3.75 7.08 11.15
CA PRO A 94 -3.06 6.87 9.87
C PRO A 94 -1.71 7.60 9.81
N GLY A 95 -0.82 7.12 8.95
CA GLY A 95 0.49 7.75 8.80
C GLY A 95 1.44 6.95 7.91
N PRO A 96 2.64 7.54 7.63
CA PRO A 96 3.58 7.00 6.66
C PRO A 96 4.46 5.88 7.25
N TYR A 97 3.82 4.87 7.80
CA TYR A 97 4.47 3.69 8.39
C TYR A 97 4.05 2.42 7.67
N THR A 98 4.97 1.47 7.60
CA THR A 98 4.69 0.08 7.26
C THR A 98 5.04 -0.78 8.47
N PHE A 99 4.07 -1.52 8.98
CA PHE A 99 4.25 -2.38 10.14
C PHE A 99 4.33 -3.83 9.69
N ILE A 100 5.40 -4.53 10.06
CA ILE A 100 5.60 -5.93 9.72
C ILE A 100 5.14 -6.79 10.89
N PHE A 101 4.21 -7.72 10.63
CA PHE A 101 3.67 -8.65 11.61
C PHE A 101 3.70 -10.08 11.08
N LYS A 102 3.63 -11.04 11.98
CA LYS A 102 3.26 -12.41 11.62
C LYS A 102 1.85 -12.39 11.05
N GLY A 103 1.69 -12.95 9.85
CA GLY A 103 0.38 -13.03 9.20
C GLY A 103 -0.49 -14.13 9.78
N THR A 104 -1.81 -13.95 9.64
CA THR A 104 -2.79 -15.01 9.94
C THR A 104 -3.05 -15.85 8.68
N LYS A 105 -3.85 -16.90 8.82
CA LYS A 105 -4.28 -17.73 7.68
C LYS A 105 -5.16 -16.98 6.67
N GLU A 106 -5.70 -15.83 7.04
CA GLU A 106 -6.51 -14.99 6.14
C GLU A 106 -5.67 -14.25 5.09
N VAL A 107 -4.36 -14.16 5.29
CA VAL A 107 -3.45 -13.58 4.28
C VAL A 107 -3.15 -14.64 3.21
N PRO A 108 -3.38 -14.34 1.92
CA PRO A 108 -2.97 -15.24 0.85
C PRO A 108 -1.48 -15.57 0.94
N ARG A 109 -1.13 -16.87 0.82
CA ARG A 109 0.25 -17.33 0.99
C ARG A 109 1.24 -16.61 0.07
N ARG A 110 0.82 -16.27 -1.14
CA ARG A 110 1.68 -15.58 -2.12
C ARG A 110 2.07 -14.16 -1.68
N LEU A 111 1.34 -13.56 -0.74
CA LEU A 111 1.61 -12.22 -0.22
C LEU A 111 2.50 -12.24 1.02
N MET A 112 2.59 -13.38 1.70
CA MET A 112 3.43 -13.52 2.89
C MET A 112 4.87 -13.82 2.52
N ASN A 113 5.81 -13.28 3.30
CA ASN A 113 7.19 -13.72 3.24
C ASN A 113 7.25 -15.23 3.56
N ALA A 114 7.74 -16.02 2.60
CA ALA A 114 7.69 -17.48 2.68
C ALA A 114 8.49 -18.04 3.88
N LYS A 115 9.60 -17.40 4.24
CA LYS A 115 10.50 -17.84 5.32
C LYS A 115 10.01 -17.40 6.68
N ARG A 116 9.65 -16.12 6.82
CA ARG A 116 9.29 -15.51 8.11
C ARG A 116 7.79 -15.56 8.41
N LYS A 117 6.96 -15.86 7.42
CA LYS A 117 5.48 -15.83 7.50
C LYS A 117 4.94 -14.46 7.92
N THR A 118 5.56 -13.41 7.42
CA THR A 118 5.21 -12.03 7.73
C THR A 118 4.52 -11.31 6.58
N ILE A 119 3.77 -10.28 6.93
CA ILE A 119 3.10 -9.37 6.02
C ILE A 119 3.28 -7.93 6.51
N GLY A 120 3.43 -6.99 5.60
CA GLY A 120 3.37 -5.58 5.93
C GLY A 120 1.93 -5.10 6.06
N ILE A 121 1.67 -4.22 7.01
CA ILE A 121 0.37 -3.58 7.21
C ILE A 121 0.57 -2.07 7.18
N ARG A 122 -0.35 -1.36 6.55
CA ARG A 122 -0.30 0.09 6.47
C ARG A 122 -1.71 0.69 6.51
N VAL A 123 -1.85 1.80 7.23
CA VAL A 123 -3.04 2.67 7.18
C VAL A 123 -2.59 4.04 6.67
N PRO A 124 -2.86 4.40 5.40
CA PRO A 124 -2.34 5.63 4.80
C PRO A 124 -3.11 6.86 5.29
N ASP A 125 -2.40 7.95 5.50
CA ASP A 125 -3.02 9.25 5.74
C ASP A 125 -3.17 10.02 4.41
N ASN A 126 -4.11 9.55 3.60
CA ASN A 126 -4.44 10.14 2.31
C ASN A 126 -5.90 9.86 2.00
N GLN A 127 -6.67 10.91 1.74
CA GLN A 127 -8.12 10.80 1.58
C GLN A 127 -8.51 9.97 0.36
N ILE A 128 -7.79 10.07 -0.74
CA ILE A 128 -8.06 9.27 -1.95
C ILE A 128 -7.89 7.78 -1.65
N ALA A 129 -6.77 7.42 -1.00
CA ALA A 129 -6.51 6.03 -0.62
C ALA A 129 -7.56 5.49 0.35
N LEU A 130 -7.94 6.29 1.35
CA LEU A 130 -8.96 5.89 2.34
C LEU A 130 -10.33 5.70 1.70
N ASP A 131 -10.75 6.61 0.82
CA ASP A 131 -12.03 6.50 0.11
C ASP A 131 -12.04 5.28 -0.84
N LEU A 132 -10.90 5.02 -1.49
CA LEU A 132 -10.75 3.84 -2.35
C LEU A 132 -10.92 2.54 -1.55
N LEU A 133 -10.28 2.44 -0.38
CA LEU A 133 -10.38 1.28 0.50
C LEU A 133 -11.78 1.10 1.06
N GLU A 134 -12.44 2.17 1.45
CA GLU A 134 -13.82 2.10 1.96
C GLU A 134 -14.78 1.61 0.87
N ALA A 135 -14.68 2.16 -0.33
CA ALA A 135 -15.51 1.73 -1.45
C ALA A 135 -15.22 0.29 -1.90
N LEU A 136 -13.96 -0.12 -1.84
CA LEU A 136 -13.56 -1.50 -2.14
C LEU A 136 -14.07 -2.50 -1.10
N GLY A 137 -14.14 -2.10 0.17
CA GLY A 137 -14.66 -2.90 1.27
C GLY A 137 -13.71 -3.98 1.79
N GLU A 138 -12.47 -3.99 1.34
CA GLU A 138 -11.42 -4.93 1.74
C GLU A 138 -10.05 -4.28 1.61
N PRO A 139 -9.00 -4.83 2.26
CA PRO A 139 -7.64 -4.33 2.05
C PRO A 139 -7.19 -4.51 0.61
N LEU A 140 -6.26 -3.65 0.20
CA LEU A 140 -5.64 -3.68 -1.11
C LEU A 140 -4.22 -4.23 -0.95
N MET A 141 -3.79 -5.16 -1.81
CA MET A 141 -2.37 -5.48 -1.90
C MET A 141 -1.66 -4.26 -2.46
N SER A 142 -0.59 -3.86 -1.80
CA SER A 142 0.09 -2.61 -2.10
C SER A 142 1.61 -2.77 -2.08
N THR A 143 2.26 -2.02 -2.94
CA THR A 143 3.69 -1.80 -2.89
C THR A 143 3.99 -0.38 -3.35
N SER A 144 4.98 0.27 -2.74
CA SER A 144 5.41 1.61 -3.16
C SER A 144 5.84 1.61 -4.62
N LEU A 145 5.48 2.65 -5.36
CA LEU A 145 5.87 2.78 -6.76
C LEU A 145 7.31 3.31 -6.83
N ILE A 146 8.24 2.40 -6.69
CA ILE A 146 9.68 2.63 -6.85
C ILE A 146 10.10 1.88 -8.10
N LEU A 147 10.40 2.61 -9.16
CA LEU A 147 10.75 2.00 -10.44
C LEU A 147 12.17 1.43 -10.45
N PRO A 148 12.46 0.45 -11.32
CA PRO A 148 13.79 -0.13 -11.40
C PRO A 148 14.87 0.93 -11.63
N GLY A 149 15.95 0.85 -10.84
CA GLY A 149 17.04 1.82 -10.89
C GLY A 149 16.85 3.06 -10.03
N SER A 150 15.70 3.18 -9.35
CA SER A 150 15.41 4.27 -8.41
C SER A 150 15.33 3.74 -6.98
N ASP A 151 15.64 4.59 -6.02
CA ASP A 151 15.48 4.34 -4.59
C ASP A 151 14.44 5.26 -3.93
N VAL A 152 13.80 6.11 -4.73
CA VAL A 152 12.74 7.02 -4.28
C VAL A 152 11.39 6.64 -4.89
N THR A 153 10.33 7.01 -4.19
CA THR A 153 8.95 6.78 -4.65
C THR A 153 8.59 7.81 -5.73
N GLU A 154 7.86 7.37 -6.75
CA GLU A 154 7.34 8.29 -7.77
C GLU A 154 6.38 9.31 -7.16
N SER A 155 6.49 10.56 -7.58
CA SER A 155 5.78 11.70 -6.99
C SER A 155 4.95 12.51 -7.98
N ASP A 156 5.24 12.42 -9.27
CA ASP A 156 4.57 13.18 -10.34
C ASP A 156 3.66 12.26 -11.15
N PRO A 157 2.32 12.44 -11.05
CA PRO A 157 1.38 11.58 -11.75
C PRO A 157 1.45 11.67 -13.29
N GLU A 158 1.81 12.80 -13.86
CA GLU A 158 1.99 12.93 -15.32
C GLU A 158 3.21 12.13 -15.80
N ASP A 159 4.28 12.16 -15.04
CA ASP A 159 5.47 11.35 -15.32
C ASP A 159 5.17 9.85 -15.18
N ILE A 160 4.39 9.46 -14.17
CA ILE A 160 3.92 8.08 -14.00
C ILE A 160 3.10 7.65 -15.22
N ARG A 161 2.21 8.51 -15.71
CA ARG A 161 1.41 8.23 -16.90
C ARG A 161 2.30 7.95 -18.11
N ASP A 162 3.28 8.80 -18.36
CA ASP A 162 4.20 8.64 -19.48
C ASP A 162 4.96 7.31 -19.42
N LYS A 163 5.32 6.86 -18.21
CA LYS A 163 6.07 5.62 -18.00
C LYS A 163 5.20 4.37 -18.00
N LEU A 164 3.97 4.43 -17.49
CA LEU A 164 3.19 3.26 -17.11
C LEU A 164 1.81 3.15 -17.77
N GLU A 165 1.40 4.06 -18.65
CA GLU A 165 0.04 4.06 -19.18
C GLU A 165 -0.36 2.77 -19.92
N HIS A 166 0.60 1.99 -20.38
CA HIS A 166 0.38 0.70 -21.03
C HIS A 166 0.58 -0.50 -20.10
N ALA A 167 1.08 -0.26 -18.88
CA ALA A 167 1.39 -1.31 -17.91
C ALA A 167 0.35 -1.44 -16.79
N VAL A 168 -0.40 -0.39 -16.52
CA VAL A 168 -1.45 -0.35 -15.49
C VAL A 168 -2.82 -0.06 -16.11
N ASP A 169 -3.88 -0.21 -15.31
CA ASP A 169 -5.26 -0.06 -15.81
C ASP A 169 -5.89 1.27 -15.44
N VAL A 170 -5.51 1.85 -14.29
CA VAL A 170 -5.99 3.16 -13.85
C VAL A 170 -4.92 3.87 -13.04
N ILE A 171 -4.82 5.18 -13.25
CA ILE A 171 -3.97 6.08 -12.47
C ILE A 171 -4.86 7.14 -11.83
N LEU A 172 -4.81 7.23 -10.50
CA LEU A 172 -5.53 8.26 -9.75
C LEU A 172 -4.58 9.41 -9.47
N ASN A 173 -4.74 10.50 -10.22
CA ASN A 173 -3.93 11.70 -10.05
C ASN A 173 -4.48 12.53 -8.89
N GLY A 174 -3.77 12.55 -7.77
CA GLY A 174 -4.03 13.38 -6.59
C GLY A 174 -3.02 14.52 -6.40
N GLY A 175 -2.29 14.86 -7.45
CA GLY A 175 -1.27 15.91 -7.42
C GLY A 175 0.13 15.40 -7.11
N TYR A 176 1.06 16.32 -6.94
CA TYR A 176 2.44 16.02 -6.55
C TYR A 176 2.51 15.54 -5.11
N LEU A 177 3.34 14.54 -4.85
CA LEU A 177 3.54 13.94 -3.53
C LEU A 177 5.00 13.97 -3.11
N GLY A 178 5.28 13.55 -1.87
CA GLY A 178 6.65 13.33 -1.41
C GLY A 178 7.28 12.11 -2.07
N GLU A 179 8.58 12.01 -1.96
CA GLU A 179 9.40 10.93 -2.56
C GLU A 179 9.97 9.96 -1.52
N GLN A 180 9.88 10.33 -0.24
CA GLN A 180 10.46 9.54 0.84
C GLN A 180 9.57 8.33 1.17
N PRO A 181 10.14 7.10 1.17
CA PRO A 181 9.37 5.91 1.52
C PRO A 181 8.91 5.91 2.98
N THR A 182 8.04 4.97 3.33
CA THR A 182 7.56 4.78 4.70
C THR A 182 8.69 4.41 5.67
N THR A 183 8.51 4.79 6.94
CA THR A 183 9.25 4.18 8.04
C THR A 183 8.72 2.77 8.29
N VAL A 184 9.60 1.80 8.38
CA VAL A 184 9.24 0.38 8.55
C VAL A 184 9.54 -0.05 9.98
N ILE A 185 8.53 -0.54 10.67
CA ILE A 185 8.63 -1.07 12.04
C ILE A 185 8.32 -2.56 12.01
N ASP A 186 9.24 -3.37 12.48
CA ASP A 186 9.10 -4.83 12.51
C ASP A 186 8.63 -5.29 13.89
N PHE A 187 7.41 -5.82 13.95
CA PHE A 187 6.79 -6.40 15.14
C PHE A 187 6.77 -7.93 15.13
N SER A 188 7.52 -8.56 14.25
CA SER A 188 7.46 -10.03 14.11
C SER A 188 8.14 -10.78 15.24
N ASP A 189 9.01 -10.14 16.00
CA ASP A 189 9.67 -10.66 17.20
C ASP A 189 9.08 -10.01 18.47
N GLU A 190 9.64 -10.31 19.65
CA GLU A 190 9.08 -9.83 20.92
C GLU A 190 9.04 -8.30 21.03
N ASP A 191 10.13 -7.65 20.65
CA ASP A 191 10.24 -6.19 20.72
C ASP A 191 10.18 -5.58 19.32
N PRO A 192 9.52 -4.41 19.16
CA PRO A 192 9.51 -3.72 17.88
C PRO A 192 10.90 -3.23 17.50
N VAL A 193 11.24 -3.32 16.23
CA VAL A 193 12.51 -2.87 15.67
C VAL A 193 12.25 -1.91 14.51
N VAL A 194 12.92 -0.76 14.53
CA VAL A 194 12.90 0.17 13.40
C VAL A 194 13.79 -0.40 12.31
N ALA A 195 13.17 -1.02 11.31
CA ALA A 195 13.87 -1.68 10.22
C ALA A 195 14.36 -0.69 9.15
N ARG A 196 13.64 0.43 8.97
CA ARG A 196 14.01 1.51 8.04
C ARG A 196 13.41 2.81 8.53
N VAL A 197 14.20 3.87 8.55
CA VAL A 197 13.70 5.23 8.79
C VAL A 197 13.33 5.84 7.44
N GLY A 198 12.10 6.32 7.33
CA GLY A 198 11.56 7.01 6.17
C GLY A 198 10.85 8.29 6.58
N SER A 199 9.68 8.55 5.99
CA SER A 199 8.92 9.78 6.28
C SER A 199 8.21 9.80 7.63
N GLY A 200 7.96 8.62 8.24
CA GLY A 200 7.38 8.54 9.58
C GLY A 200 8.41 8.72 10.69
N ASP A 201 8.01 9.37 11.81
CA ASP A 201 8.86 9.53 12.98
C ASP A 201 9.11 8.16 13.64
N PRO A 202 10.37 7.71 13.77
CA PRO A 202 10.66 6.42 14.41
C PRO A 202 10.58 6.45 15.95
N ALA A 203 10.66 7.63 16.57
CA ALA A 203 10.79 7.80 18.02
C ALA A 203 9.76 7.04 18.86
N PRO A 204 8.46 6.95 18.49
CA PRO A 204 7.48 6.20 19.26
C PRO A 204 7.76 4.69 19.36
N PHE A 205 8.61 4.16 18.49
CA PHE A 205 8.89 2.72 18.37
C PHE A 205 10.31 2.33 18.81
N GLU A 206 11.07 3.29 19.29
CA GLU A 206 12.45 3.08 19.82
C GLU A 206 12.46 2.76 21.31
#